data_9a554171375d1416939894158103b7f2
#
_entry.id   9a554171375d1416939894158103b7f2
#
_cell.length_a   1.000
_cell.length_b   1.000
_cell.length_c   1.000
_cell.angle_alpha   90.00
_cell.angle_beta   90.00
_cell.angle_gamma   90.00
#
_symmetry.space_group_name_H-M   'P 1'
#
loop_
_entity.id
_entity.type
_entity.pdbx_description
1 polymer ?
#
loop_
_entity_poly.entity_id
_entity_poly.type
_entity_poly.pdbx_seq_one_letter_code
_entity_poly.pdbx_strand_id
1 'polypeptide(L)'
;MALSGLGYNTWRNESTESNKNIREAGFFMMQELTELQEVVLYARFENDDERGNIKSGWSHVLAVKDISYAMPEPVQQDAIALSIVWQQHAQGIVSNQDESYRQIDKAIDQIKKQIVTAINELE
;
A
#
# COMPACT_ATOMS: atom_id res chain seq x y z
N MET A 1 -2.42 23.95 37.21
CA MET A 1 -1.85 22.59 37.40
C MET A 1 -2.75 21.49 36.89
N ALA A 2 -4.06 21.54 37.20
CA ALA A 2 -5.00 20.56 36.65
C ALA A 2 -5.06 20.58 35.12
N LEU A 3 -4.92 21.76 34.49
CA LEU A 3 -4.91 21.90 33.06
C LEU A 3 -3.75 21.17 32.38
N SER A 4 -2.57 21.18 33.03
CA SER A 4 -1.39 20.49 32.51
C SER A 4 -1.61 18.97 32.48
N GLY A 5 -2.21 18.41 33.53
CA GLY A 5 -2.51 16.99 33.61
C GLY A 5 -3.53 16.54 32.56
N LEU A 6 -4.58 17.35 32.37
CA LEU A 6 -5.58 17.06 31.34
C LEU A 6 -4.99 17.11 29.93
N GLY A 7 -4.16 18.11 29.66
CA GLY A 7 -3.49 18.23 28.36
C GLY A 7 -2.60 17.04 28.04
N TYR A 8 -1.85 16.56 29.03
CA TYR A 8 -0.98 15.39 28.87
C TYR A 8 -1.78 14.13 28.56
N ASN A 9 -2.86 13.88 29.32
CA ASN A 9 -3.70 12.70 29.11
C ASN A 9 -4.37 12.71 27.74
N THR A 10 -4.86 13.88 27.32
CA THR A 10 -5.47 14.03 26.00
C THR A 10 -4.47 13.74 24.89
N TRP A 11 -3.27 14.31 24.99
CA TRP A 11 -2.21 14.08 24.01
C TRP A 11 -1.84 12.60 23.92
N ARG A 12 -1.69 11.93 25.06
CA ARG A 12 -1.35 10.51 25.12
C ARG A 12 -2.42 9.64 24.46
N ASN A 13 -3.70 9.92 24.71
CA ASN A 13 -4.81 9.18 24.12
C ASN A 13 -4.86 9.37 22.59
N GLU A 14 -4.67 10.58 22.12
CA GLU A 14 -4.64 10.89 20.69
C GLU A 14 -3.47 10.19 20.00
N SER A 15 -2.29 10.19 20.60
CA SER A 15 -1.12 9.49 20.08
C SER A 15 -1.36 7.99 19.97
N THR A 16 -1.98 7.39 20.99
CA THR A 16 -2.28 5.95 21.01
C THR A 16 -3.27 5.59 19.92
N GLU A 17 -4.33 6.39 19.76
CA GLU A 17 -5.31 6.17 18.69
C GLU A 17 -4.70 6.33 17.31
N SER A 18 -3.87 7.36 17.12
CA SER A 18 -3.18 7.60 15.86
C SER A 18 -2.29 6.41 15.50
N ASN A 19 -1.53 5.90 16.47
CA ASN A 19 -0.66 4.74 16.25
C ASN A 19 -1.47 3.50 15.91
N LYS A 20 -2.59 3.27 16.59
CA LYS A 20 -3.50 2.16 16.29
C LYS A 20 -4.04 2.26 14.87
N ASN A 21 -4.46 3.46 14.46
CA ASN A 21 -5.01 3.70 13.13
C ASN A 21 -3.95 3.44 12.04
N ILE A 22 -2.72 3.86 12.29
CA ILE A 22 -1.61 3.61 11.34
C ILE A 22 -1.35 2.11 11.21
N ARG A 23 -1.33 1.36 12.33
CA ARG A 23 -1.14 -0.09 12.27
C ARG A 23 -2.24 -0.77 11.50
N GLU A 24 -3.49 -0.41 11.76
CA GLU A 24 -4.64 -0.98 11.06
C GLU A 24 -4.59 -0.68 9.56
N ALA A 25 -4.32 0.59 9.20
CA ALA A 25 -4.19 0.98 7.81
C ALA A 25 -3.06 0.20 7.13
N GLY A 26 -1.93 0.05 7.81
CA GLY A 26 -0.79 -0.71 7.29
C GLY A 26 -1.14 -2.17 7.01
N PHE A 27 -1.88 -2.82 7.91
CA PHE A 27 -2.34 -4.20 7.69
C PHE A 27 -3.26 -4.30 6.49
N PHE A 28 -4.22 -3.38 6.35
CA PHE A 28 -5.11 -3.38 5.19
C PHE A 28 -4.36 -3.16 3.89
N MET A 29 -3.38 -2.24 3.90
CA MET A 29 -2.55 -2.00 2.71
C MET A 29 -1.76 -3.25 2.33
N MET A 30 -1.16 -3.94 3.31
CA MET A 30 -0.39 -5.16 3.05
C MET A 30 -1.28 -6.25 2.47
N GLN A 31 -2.51 -6.37 2.94
CA GLN A 31 -3.48 -7.33 2.40
C GLN A 31 -3.81 -7.01 0.93
N GLU A 32 -4.11 -5.76 0.63
CA GLU A 32 -4.39 -5.32 -0.73
C GLU A 32 -3.20 -5.52 -1.66
N LEU A 33 -1.98 -5.25 -1.17
CA LEU A 33 -0.76 -5.45 -1.93
C LEU A 33 -0.50 -6.93 -2.23
N THR A 34 -0.82 -7.81 -1.28
CA THR A 34 -0.71 -9.27 -1.49
C THR A 34 -1.67 -9.73 -2.57
N GLU A 35 -2.91 -9.24 -2.54
CA GLU A 35 -3.90 -9.56 -3.57
C GLU A 35 -3.48 -9.01 -4.94
N LEU A 36 -2.90 -7.81 -4.96
CA LEU A 36 -2.36 -7.25 -6.20
C LEU A 36 -1.23 -8.11 -6.75
N GLN A 37 -0.34 -8.59 -5.89
CA GLN A 37 0.75 -9.48 -6.32
C GLN A 37 0.20 -10.77 -6.93
N GLU A 38 -0.87 -11.32 -6.39
CA GLU A 38 -1.52 -12.50 -6.97
C GLU A 38 -2.04 -12.21 -8.38
N VAL A 39 -2.71 -11.07 -8.57
CA VAL A 39 -3.18 -10.66 -9.90
C VAL A 39 -2.00 -10.59 -10.89
N VAL A 40 -0.91 -9.97 -10.48
CA VAL A 40 0.29 -9.81 -11.32
C VAL A 40 0.88 -11.18 -11.70
N LEU A 41 1.00 -12.09 -10.74
CA LEU A 41 1.56 -13.42 -10.97
C LEU A 41 0.69 -14.24 -11.92
N TYR A 42 -0.62 -14.23 -11.74
CA TYR A 42 -1.52 -14.96 -12.63
C TYR A 42 -1.51 -14.39 -14.04
N ALA A 43 -1.50 -13.07 -14.16
CA ALA A 43 -1.46 -12.41 -15.47
C ALA A 43 -0.14 -12.68 -16.20
N ARG A 44 0.99 -12.60 -15.47
CA ARG A 44 2.33 -12.69 -16.08
C ARG A 44 2.75 -14.11 -16.41
N PHE A 45 2.50 -15.06 -15.50
CA PHE A 45 3.08 -16.39 -15.58
C PHE A 45 2.09 -17.48 -15.96
N GLU A 46 0.81 -17.30 -15.69
CA GLU A 46 -0.20 -18.34 -15.93
C GLU A 46 -1.19 -17.99 -17.04
N ASN A 47 -1.14 -16.78 -17.59
CA ASN A 47 -2.08 -16.28 -18.59
C ASN A 47 -3.55 -16.49 -18.19
N ASP A 48 -3.81 -16.35 -16.88
CA ASP A 48 -5.15 -16.53 -16.34
C ASP A 48 -5.88 -15.20 -16.35
N ASP A 49 -6.75 -14.99 -17.33
CA ASP A 49 -7.48 -13.73 -17.52
C ASP A 49 -8.49 -13.46 -16.40
N GLU A 50 -8.92 -14.49 -15.70
CA GLU A 50 -9.86 -14.35 -14.60
C GLU A 50 -9.16 -13.90 -13.31
N ARG A 51 -8.09 -14.63 -12.91
CA ARG A 51 -7.34 -14.33 -11.70
C ARG A 51 -6.33 -13.21 -11.91
N GLY A 52 -5.83 -13.08 -13.11
CA GLY A 52 -4.88 -12.03 -13.50
C GLY A 52 -5.55 -10.86 -14.21
N ASN A 53 -6.75 -10.47 -13.78
CA ASN A 53 -7.52 -9.41 -14.41
C ASN A 53 -6.97 -8.03 -14.02
N ILE A 54 -6.61 -7.23 -15.04
CA ILE A 54 -6.04 -5.89 -14.83
C ILE A 54 -7.01 -4.95 -14.13
N LYS A 55 -8.31 -5.08 -14.38
CA LYS A 55 -9.33 -4.26 -13.71
C LYS A 55 -9.36 -4.55 -12.20
N SER A 56 -9.24 -5.83 -11.83
CA SER A 56 -9.09 -6.20 -10.42
C SER A 56 -7.82 -5.62 -9.82
N GLY A 57 -6.73 -5.64 -10.60
CA GLY A 57 -5.47 -5.01 -10.19
C GLY A 57 -5.65 -3.53 -9.89
N TRP A 58 -6.36 -2.79 -10.76
CA TRP A 58 -6.68 -1.39 -10.51
C TRP A 58 -7.43 -1.18 -9.20
N SER A 59 -8.40 -2.06 -8.91
CA SER A 59 -9.15 -1.97 -7.64
C SER A 59 -8.23 -2.04 -6.44
N HIS A 60 -7.26 -2.94 -6.46
CA HIS A 60 -6.29 -3.08 -5.36
C HIS A 60 -5.36 -1.87 -5.29
N VAL A 61 -4.88 -1.37 -6.42
CA VAL A 61 -4.02 -0.17 -6.47
C VAL A 61 -4.75 1.04 -5.89
N LEU A 62 -6.01 1.24 -6.27
CA LEU A 62 -6.80 2.36 -5.77
C LEU A 62 -7.12 2.21 -4.29
N ALA A 63 -7.39 0.98 -3.82
CA ALA A 63 -7.59 0.72 -2.39
C ALA A 63 -6.33 1.06 -1.60
N VAL A 64 -5.16 0.66 -2.06
CA VAL A 64 -3.88 1.00 -1.43
C VAL A 64 -3.72 2.52 -1.35
N LYS A 65 -3.99 3.22 -2.44
CA LYS A 65 -3.88 4.67 -2.48
C LYS A 65 -4.83 5.34 -1.48
N ASP A 66 -6.09 4.90 -1.44
CA ASP A 66 -7.08 5.46 -0.53
C ASP A 66 -6.72 5.21 0.94
N ILE A 67 -6.30 4.00 1.28
CA ILE A 67 -5.91 3.66 2.65
C ILE A 67 -4.65 4.44 3.06
N SER A 68 -3.77 4.73 2.11
CA SER A 68 -2.51 5.42 2.39
C SER A 68 -2.70 6.81 3.00
N TYR A 69 -3.86 7.43 2.83
CA TYR A 69 -4.13 8.73 3.45
C TYR A 69 -4.11 8.67 4.99
N ALA A 70 -4.28 7.48 5.57
CA ALA A 70 -4.15 7.27 7.02
C ALA A 70 -2.70 7.00 7.45
N MET A 71 -1.77 6.96 6.51
CA MET A 71 -0.36 6.61 6.76
C MET A 71 0.53 7.85 6.69
N PRO A 72 1.77 7.78 7.24
CA PRO A 72 2.74 8.84 7.07
C PRO A 72 3.03 9.16 5.62
N GLU A 73 3.46 10.39 5.36
CA GLU A 73 3.67 10.91 4.01
C GLU A 73 4.53 10.03 3.09
N PRO A 74 5.65 9.44 3.54
CA PRO A 74 6.44 8.57 2.65
C PRO A 74 5.63 7.41 2.08
N VAL A 75 4.72 6.81 2.86
CA VAL A 75 3.84 5.75 2.38
C VAL A 75 2.84 6.29 1.36
N GLN A 76 2.30 7.47 1.61
CA GLN A 76 1.37 8.12 0.67
C GLN A 76 2.03 8.35 -0.68
N GLN A 77 3.27 8.84 -0.67
CA GLN A 77 4.03 9.09 -1.90
C GLN A 77 4.30 7.80 -2.68
N ASP A 78 4.64 6.73 -1.98
CA ASP A 78 4.88 5.42 -2.61
C ASP A 78 3.59 4.83 -3.17
N ALA A 79 2.45 5.08 -2.54
CA ALA A 79 1.15 4.64 -3.06
C ALA A 79 0.80 5.37 -4.36
N ILE A 80 1.08 6.67 -4.43
CA ILE A 80 0.90 7.45 -5.65
C ILE A 80 1.84 6.93 -6.75
N ALA A 81 3.10 6.68 -6.39
CA ALA A 81 4.09 6.13 -7.34
C ALA A 81 3.63 4.77 -7.89
N LEU A 82 3.09 3.90 -7.04
CA LEU A 82 2.55 2.61 -7.47
C LEU A 82 1.41 2.80 -8.49
N SER A 83 0.52 3.76 -8.24
CA SER A 83 -0.59 4.00 -9.16
C SER A 83 -0.11 4.47 -10.53
N ILE A 84 0.94 5.27 -10.58
CA ILE A 84 1.54 5.74 -11.83
C ILE A 84 2.22 4.59 -12.57
N VAL A 85 2.99 3.78 -11.86
CA VAL A 85 3.66 2.61 -12.43
C VAL A 85 2.64 1.62 -12.98
N TRP A 86 1.57 1.37 -12.24
CA TRP A 86 0.50 0.50 -12.69
C TRP A 86 -0.13 1.01 -13.99
N GLN A 87 -0.44 2.30 -14.04
CA GLN A 87 -1.02 2.91 -15.24
C GLN A 87 -0.12 2.73 -16.46
N GLN A 88 1.18 2.85 -16.28
CA GLN A 88 2.16 2.76 -17.37
C GLN A 88 2.43 1.32 -17.81
N HIS A 89 2.38 0.36 -16.89
CA HIS A 89 2.93 -0.99 -17.12
C HIS A 89 1.91 -2.13 -17.04
N ALA A 90 0.67 -1.89 -16.62
CA ALA A 90 -0.31 -2.97 -16.45
C ALA A 90 -0.54 -3.76 -17.75
N GLN A 91 -0.68 -3.10 -18.87
CA GLN A 91 -0.86 -3.76 -20.17
C GLN A 91 0.38 -4.57 -20.57
N GLY A 92 1.57 -4.11 -20.18
CA GLY A 92 2.81 -4.83 -20.45
C GLY A 92 2.89 -6.17 -19.75
N ILE A 93 2.24 -6.33 -18.59
CA ILE A 93 2.17 -7.62 -17.90
C ILE A 93 1.42 -8.63 -18.75
N VAL A 94 0.28 -8.25 -19.29
CA VAL A 94 -0.53 -9.11 -20.14
C VAL A 94 0.21 -9.45 -21.44
N SER A 95 1.00 -8.52 -21.93
CA SER A 95 1.81 -8.70 -23.16
C SER A 95 3.13 -9.41 -22.91
N ASN A 96 3.34 -9.96 -21.73
CA ASN A 96 4.57 -10.68 -21.33
C ASN A 96 5.84 -9.84 -21.42
N GLN A 97 5.76 -8.56 -21.11
CA GLN A 97 6.94 -7.68 -21.09
C GLN A 97 7.62 -7.75 -19.71
N ASP A 98 8.83 -8.28 -19.68
CA ASP A 98 9.59 -8.44 -18.43
C ASP A 98 9.87 -7.12 -17.73
N GLU A 99 10.12 -6.06 -18.47
CA GLU A 99 10.36 -4.73 -17.89
C GLU A 99 9.15 -4.22 -17.13
N SER A 100 7.95 -4.39 -17.71
CA SER A 100 6.70 -3.99 -17.04
C SER A 100 6.50 -4.75 -15.74
N TYR A 101 6.74 -6.06 -15.75
CA TYR A 101 6.66 -6.88 -14.54
C TYR A 101 7.65 -6.37 -13.47
N ARG A 102 8.89 -6.12 -13.86
CA ARG A 102 9.92 -5.66 -12.92
C ARG A 102 9.57 -4.29 -12.31
N GLN A 103 9.06 -3.37 -13.10
CA GLN A 103 8.68 -2.05 -12.60
C GLN A 103 7.56 -2.14 -11.58
N ILE A 104 6.54 -2.95 -11.85
CA ILE A 104 5.43 -3.13 -10.92
C ILE A 104 5.88 -3.87 -9.67
N ASP A 105 6.65 -4.93 -9.81
CA ASP A 105 7.17 -5.69 -8.67
C ASP A 105 8.03 -4.80 -7.75
N LYS A 106 8.88 -3.98 -8.35
CA LYS A 106 9.71 -3.03 -7.61
C LYS A 106 8.86 -2.00 -6.85
N ALA A 107 7.81 -1.47 -7.48
CA ALA A 107 6.95 -0.49 -6.84
C ALA A 107 6.17 -1.10 -5.66
N ILE A 108 5.69 -2.32 -5.81
CA ILE A 108 5.01 -3.05 -4.74
C ILE A 108 5.97 -3.31 -3.57
N ASP A 109 7.18 -3.77 -3.87
CA ASP A 109 8.20 -4.04 -2.86
C ASP A 109 8.58 -2.78 -2.10
N GLN A 110 8.74 -1.67 -2.80
CA GLN A 110 9.09 -0.39 -2.19
C GLN A 110 8.02 0.08 -1.19
N ILE A 111 6.74 0.04 -1.56
CA ILE A 111 5.69 0.49 -0.65
C ILE A 111 5.55 -0.46 0.54
N LYS A 112 5.75 -1.76 0.36
CA LYS A 112 5.75 -2.72 1.48
C LYS A 112 6.83 -2.38 2.50
N LYS A 113 8.03 -2.06 2.04
CA LYS A 113 9.13 -1.65 2.91
C LYS A 113 8.80 -0.39 3.68
N GLN A 114 8.19 0.60 3.03
CA GLN A 114 7.79 1.84 3.70
C GLN A 114 6.71 1.61 4.74
N ILE A 115 5.76 0.71 4.49
CA ILE A 115 4.72 0.37 5.46
C ILE A 115 5.36 -0.26 6.70
N VAL A 116 6.26 -1.22 6.51
CA VAL A 116 6.96 -1.87 7.63
C VAL A 116 7.77 -0.85 8.43
N THR A 117 8.47 0.04 7.74
CA THR A 117 9.24 1.12 8.40
C THR A 117 8.31 2.03 9.23
N ALA A 118 7.18 2.43 8.66
CA ALA A 118 6.22 3.29 9.35
C ALA A 118 5.67 2.63 10.61
N ILE A 119 5.36 1.33 10.55
CA ILE A 119 4.86 0.59 11.70
C ILE A 119 5.95 0.44 12.77
N ASN A 120 7.18 0.13 12.35
CA ASN A 120 8.29 -0.06 13.28
C ASN A 120 8.73 1.22 13.97
N GLU A 121 8.45 2.37 13.40
CA GLU A 121 8.75 3.68 14.00
C GLU A 121 7.70 4.14 15.01
N LEU A 122 6.59 3.44 15.16
CA LEU A 122 5.55 3.78 16.13
C LEU A 122 6.00 3.42 17.54
N GLU A 123 5.67 4.32 18.47
CA GLU A 123 6.01 4.11 19.89
C GLU A 123 4.87 3.50 20.70
#